data_d4af2d07e1b24e9c6b661fa0386df180
#
_entry.id   d4af2d07e1b24e9c6b661fa0386df180
#
_cell.length_a   1.000
_cell.length_b   1.000
_cell.length_c   1.000
_cell.angle_alpha   90.00
_cell.angle_beta   90.00
_cell.angle_gamma   90.00
#
_symmetry.space_group_name_H-M   'P 1'
#
loop_
_entity.id
_entity.type
_entity.pdbx_description
1 polymer ?
#
loop_
_entity_poly.entity_id
_entity_poly.type
_entity_poly.pdbx_seq_one_letter_code
_entity_poly.pdbx_strand_id
1 'polypeptide(L)'
;MFSYEKMLQYPVNIKNPNPKYAQIVLEQYGGPDGELGASLRYLSQRFSMPYPELKGLLTDIGTEELGHLEMIGAIVYQLTRNLTQEQIKQGGFDAYFVNHTTGVYPAGANGVPFNAGAIASKGDVITNLHENMAAEQKARTTYDNILRLVDDPDVRDVIKFLREREVVHYQRFGAGLR
;
A
#
# COMPACT_ATOMS: atom_id res chain seq x y z
N MET A 1 15.93 -16.82 6.75
CA MET A 1 16.42 -16.30 5.45
C MET A 1 15.26 -15.59 4.77
N PHE A 2 15.45 -14.39 4.28
CA PHE A 2 14.46 -13.68 3.49
C PHE A 2 14.61 -14.10 2.02
N SER A 3 13.51 -14.48 1.37
CA SER A 3 13.52 -14.76 -0.07
C SER A 3 12.56 -13.81 -0.78
N TYR A 4 12.95 -13.34 -1.96
CA TYR A 4 12.19 -12.42 -2.80
C TYR A 4 12.03 -13.04 -4.19
N GLU A 5 10.80 -13.18 -4.64
CA GLU A 5 10.49 -13.62 -5.99
C GLU A 5 10.26 -12.40 -6.89
N LYS A 6 10.90 -12.40 -8.06
CA LYS A 6 10.77 -11.32 -9.06
C LYS A 6 9.46 -11.42 -9.86
N MET A 7 8.37 -11.63 -9.14
CA MET A 7 7.04 -11.80 -9.74
C MET A 7 6.01 -11.09 -8.84
N LEU A 8 5.19 -10.25 -9.43
CA LEU A 8 4.09 -9.62 -8.71
C LEU A 8 3.00 -10.66 -8.41
N GLN A 9 2.35 -10.54 -7.27
CA GLN A 9 1.23 -11.42 -6.86
C GLN A 9 0.05 -11.35 -7.84
N TYR A 10 -0.18 -10.18 -8.42
CA TYR A 10 -1.13 -9.95 -9.50
C TYR A 10 -0.48 -9.08 -10.59
N PRO A 11 -0.71 -9.35 -11.89
CA PRO A 11 -0.02 -8.62 -12.95
C PRO A 11 -0.45 -7.15 -13.02
N VAL A 12 0.52 -6.26 -13.20
CA VAL A 12 0.30 -4.82 -13.44
C VAL A 12 0.69 -4.52 -14.88
N ASN A 13 -0.29 -4.15 -15.71
CA ASN A 13 -0.07 -3.90 -17.12
C ASN A 13 -0.92 -2.72 -17.63
N ILE A 14 -0.53 -1.50 -17.26
CA ILE A 14 -1.24 -0.26 -17.56
C ILE A 14 -0.75 0.29 -18.90
N LYS A 15 -1.66 0.52 -19.83
CA LYS A 15 -1.34 0.98 -21.19
C LYS A 15 -1.18 2.48 -21.28
N ASN A 16 -2.02 3.23 -20.57
CA ASN A 16 -2.15 4.67 -20.70
C ASN A 16 -1.57 5.40 -19.48
N PRO A 17 -0.43 6.10 -19.59
CA PRO A 17 0.10 6.94 -18.52
C PRO A 17 -0.91 8.02 -18.13
N ASN A 18 -1.06 8.24 -16.82
CA ASN A 18 -1.95 9.26 -16.26
C ASN A 18 -1.39 9.78 -14.93
N PRO A 19 -0.78 10.98 -14.91
CA PRO A 19 -0.12 11.50 -13.71
C PRO A 19 -1.11 11.79 -12.58
N LYS A 20 -2.35 12.14 -12.88
CA LYS A 20 -3.40 12.35 -11.87
C LYS A 20 -3.72 11.06 -11.13
N TYR A 21 -3.82 9.94 -11.86
CA TYR A 21 -4.05 8.65 -11.23
C TYR A 21 -2.84 8.17 -10.44
N ALA A 22 -1.62 8.45 -10.92
CA ALA A 22 -0.40 8.16 -10.19
C ALA A 22 -0.39 8.84 -8.83
N GLN A 23 -0.75 10.13 -8.76
CA GLN A 23 -0.84 10.87 -7.51
C GLN A 23 -1.86 10.27 -6.55
N ILE A 24 -3.04 9.89 -7.04
CA ILE A 24 -4.10 9.27 -6.23
C ILE A 24 -3.63 7.92 -5.66
N VAL A 25 -3.04 7.07 -6.51
CA VAL A 25 -2.59 5.73 -6.12
C VAL A 25 -1.39 5.78 -5.16
N LEU A 26 -0.56 6.82 -5.24
CA LEU A 26 0.58 7.01 -4.35
C LEU A 26 0.18 7.00 -2.86
N GLU A 27 -1.07 7.35 -2.52
CA GLU A 27 -1.59 7.25 -1.15
C GLU A 27 -1.41 5.85 -0.56
N GLN A 28 -1.58 4.81 -1.36
CA GLN A 28 -1.38 3.42 -0.92
C GLN A 28 0.10 3.00 -0.92
N TYR A 29 1.00 3.79 -1.50
CA TYR A 29 2.44 3.54 -1.37
C TYR A 29 2.98 4.03 -0.04
N GLY A 30 2.85 5.31 0.26
CA GLY A 30 3.49 5.96 1.40
C GLY A 30 2.55 6.79 2.28
N GLY A 31 1.24 6.72 2.08
CA GLY A 31 0.26 7.30 2.99
C GLY A 31 0.22 6.57 4.34
N PRO A 32 -0.45 7.14 5.35
CA PRO A 32 -0.44 6.62 6.72
C PRO A 32 -1.01 5.20 6.86
N ASP A 33 -1.93 4.83 5.97
CA ASP A 33 -2.59 3.52 5.95
C ASP A 33 -2.26 2.75 4.65
N GLY A 34 -1.15 3.10 3.98
CA GLY A 34 -0.67 2.42 2.78
C GLY A 34 0.20 1.20 3.09
N GLU A 35 0.65 0.54 2.02
CA GLU A 35 1.32 -0.77 2.08
C GLU A 35 2.67 -0.72 2.82
N LEU A 36 3.42 0.39 2.71
CA LEU A 36 4.66 0.57 3.47
C LEU A 36 4.37 0.58 4.98
N GLY A 37 3.36 1.32 5.40
CA GLY A 37 2.94 1.38 6.80
C GLY A 37 2.46 0.04 7.33
N ALA A 38 1.64 -0.68 6.55
CA ALA A 38 1.13 -2.01 6.88
C ALA A 38 2.27 -3.02 7.05
N SER A 39 3.18 -3.12 6.08
CA SER A 39 4.31 -4.05 6.13
C SER A 39 5.19 -3.80 7.36
N LEU A 40 5.61 -2.56 7.61
CA LEU A 40 6.46 -2.23 8.76
C LEU A 40 5.74 -2.46 10.10
N ARG A 41 4.44 -2.18 10.17
CA ARG A 41 3.61 -2.43 11.36
C ARG A 41 3.63 -3.90 11.74
N TYR A 42 3.29 -4.79 10.82
CA TYR A 42 3.17 -6.22 11.10
C TYR A 42 4.53 -6.89 11.31
N LEU A 43 5.51 -6.57 10.47
CA LEU A 43 6.85 -7.14 10.58
C LEU A 43 7.60 -6.69 11.85
N SER A 44 7.34 -5.48 12.36
CA SER A 44 7.92 -5.05 13.64
C SER A 44 7.24 -5.73 14.83
N GLN A 45 5.93 -5.91 14.81
CA GLN A 45 5.15 -6.54 15.89
C GLN A 45 5.56 -8.00 16.11
N ARG A 46 5.98 -8.73 15.08
CA ARG A 46 6.34 -10.15 15.18
C ARG A 46 7.48 -10.43 16.18
N PHE A 47 8.36 -9.47 16.41
CA PHE A 47 9.49 -9.65 17.33
C PHE A 47 9.06 -9.73 18.80
N SER A 48 8.01 -9.01 19.18
CA SER A 48 7.45 -9.00 20.53
C SER A 48 6.26 -9.94 20.71
N MET A 49 5.79 -10.61 19.65
CA MET A 49 4.65 -11.51 19.70
C MET A 49 5.01 -12.80 20.44
N PRO A 50 4.36 -13.12 21.58
CA PRO A 50 4.71 -14.29 22.37
C PRO A 50 4.16 -15.62 21.81
N TYR A 51 3.12 -15.55 20.95
CA TYR A 51 2.45 -16.72 20.40
C TYR A 51 3.03 -17.08 19.02
N PRO A 52 3.60 -18.29 18.83
CA PRO A 52 4.22 -18.69 17.55
C PRO A 52 3.28 -18.59 16.35
N GLU A 53 2.01 -18.95 16.51
CA GLU A 53 0.99 -18.92 15.47
C GLU A 53 0.74 -17.47 15.00
N LEU A 54 0.60 -16.56 15.95
CA LEU A 54 0.40 -15.12 15.65
C LEU A 54 1.68 -14.48 15.11
N LYS A 55 2.86 -14.94 15.53
CA LYS A 55 4.12 -14.52 14.92
C LYS A 55 4.19 -14.95 13.45
N GLY A 56 3.77 -16.18 13.15
CA GLY A 56 3.64 -16.68 11.78
C GLY A 56 2.64 -15.85 10.96
N LEU A 57 1.48 -15.54 11.53
CA LEU A 57 0.46 -14.70 10.90
C LEU A 57 0.99 -13.31 10.54
N LEU A 58 1.65 -12.64 11.50
CA LEU A 58 2.25 -11.32 11.29
C LEU A 58 3.36 -11.33 10.22
N THR A 59 4.14 -12.43 10.18
CA THR A 59 5.18 -12.60 9.16
C THR A 59 4.57 -12.79 7.78
N ASP A 60 3.56 -13.62 7.68
CA ASP A 60 2.91 -13.95 6.41
C ASP A 60 2.21 -12.72 5.81
N ILE A 61 1.35 -12.07 6.59
CA ILE A 61 0.67 -10.84 6.14
C ILE A 61 1.70 -9.72 5.88
N GLY A 62 2.62 -9.47 6.80
CA GLY A 62 3.59 -8.38 6.64
C GLY A 62 4.52 -8.54 5.43
N THR A 63 4.85 -9.77 5.04
CA THR A 63 5.61 -10.02 3.80
C THR A 63 4.73 -9.92 2.56
N GLU A 64 3.45 -10.27 2.64
CA GLU A 64 2.49 -10.03 1.56
C GLU A 64 2.34 -8.53 1.28
N GLU A 65 2.29 -7.68 2.32
CA GLU A 65 2.23 -6.22 2.17
C GLU A 65 3.47 -5.63 1.48
N LEU A 66 4.65 -6.25 1.62
CA LEU A 66 5.81 -5.88 0.81
C LEU A 66 5.57 -6.17 -0.68
N GLY A 67 4.89 -7.26 -1.00
CA GLY A 67 4.46 -7.58 -2.36
C GLY A 67 3.42 -6.58 -2.89
N HIS A 68 2.47 -6.16 -2.07
CA HIS A 68 1.49 -5.12 -2.40
C HIS A 68 2.16 -3.76 -2.63
N LEU A 69 3.14 -3.40 -1.80
CA LEU A 69 3.95 -2.19 -2.00
C LEU A 69 4.63 -2.18 -3.39
N GLU A 70 5.20 -3.32 -3.81
CA GLU A 70 5.77 -3.48 -5.15
C GLU A 70 4.71 -3.32 -6.25
N MET A 71 3.50 -3.84 -6.05
CA MET A 71 2.40 -3.67 -7.01
C MET A 71 1.98 -2.20 -7.13
N ILE A 72 1.82 -1.48 -6.03
CA ILE A 72 1.52 -0.04 -6.04
C ILE A 72 2.65 0.73 -6.72
N GLY A 73 3.90 0.42 -6.41
CA GLY A 73 5.06 1.01 -7.08
C GLY A 73 5.04 0.79 -8.60
N ALA A 74 4.70 -0.42 -9.04
CA ALA A 74 4.56 -0.75 -10.46
C ALA A 74 3.43 0.04 -11.14
N ILE A 75 2.30 0.24 -10.46
CA ILE A 75 1.20 1.08 -10.96
C ILE A 75 1.67 2.51 -11.14
N VAL A 76 2.26 3.13 -10.11
CA VAL A 76 2.73 4.51 -10.15
C VAL A 76 3.78 4.69 -11.24
N TYR A 77 4.75 3.77 -11.36
CA TYR A 77 5.74 3.78 -12.42
C TYR A 77 5.11 3.74 -13.81
N GLN A 78 4.17 2.83 -14.05
CA GLN A 78 3.54 2.69 -15.36
C GLN A 78 2.64 3.87 -15.70
N LEU A 79 2.02 4.51 -14.71
CA LEU A 79 1.22 5.71 -14.88
C LEU A 79 2.04 6.97 -15.16
N THR A 80 3.34 6.97 -14.79
CA THR A 80 4.23 8.15 -14.93
C THR A 80 5.31 8.00 -15.99
N ARG A 81 5.44 6.83 -16.60
CA ARG A 81 6.47 6.59 -17.62
C ARG A 81 6.23 7.47 -18.86
N ASN A 82 7.32 8.06 -19.35
CA ASN A 82 7.34 8.85 -20.58
C ASN A 82 6.36 10.04 -20.61
N LEU A 83 6.02 10.60 -19.45
CA LEU A 83 5.21 11.82 -19.38
C LEU A 83 5.92 13.02 -20.00
N THR A 84 5.21 13.81 -20.79
CA THR A 84 5.66 15.13 -21.21
C THR A 84 5.54 16.15 -20.07
N GLN A 85 6.29 17.25 -20.14
CA GLN A 85 6.17 18.34 -19.16
C GLN A 85 4.75 18.91 -19.09
N GLU A 86 4.06 18.96 -20.22
CA GLU A 86 2.68 19.44 -20.29
C GLU A 86 1.73 18.50 -19.52
N GLN A 87 1.87 17.18 -19.71
CA GLN A 87 1.07 16.19 -18.98
C GLN A 87 1.32 16.27 -17.47
N ILE A 88 2.56 16.50 -17.04
CA ILE A 88 2.89 16.65 -15.61
C ILE A 88 2.16 17.87 -15.03
N LYS A 89 2.24 19.02 -15.69
CA LYS A 89 1.58 20.27 -15.25
C LYS A 89 0.06 20.14 -15.21
N GLN A 90 -0.54 19.63 -16.29
CA GLN A 90 -2.01 19.49 -16.38
C GLN A 90 -2.56 18.42 -15.43
N GLY A 91 -1.78 17.39 -15.14
CA GLY A 91 -2.16 16.32 -14.24
C GLY A 91 -2.05 16.66 -12.76
N GLY A 92 -1.50 17.83 -12.40
CA GLY A 92 -1.29 18.24 -11.00
C GLY A 92 -0.17 17.45 -10.29
N PHE A 93 0.75 16.87 -11.08
CA PHE A 93 1.87 16.07 -10.57
C PHE A 93 3.15 16.90 -10.36
N ASP A 94 3.13 18.16 -10.71
CA ASP A 94 4.25 19.08 -10.69
C ASP A 94 4.83 19.29 -9.28
N ALA A 95 4.00 19.37 -8.25
CA ALA A 95 4.44 19.50 -6.86
C ALA A 95 5.27 18.29 -6.39
N TYR A 96 4.88 17.09 -6.80
CA TYR A 96 5.65 15.88 -6.53
C TYR A 96 6.90 15.81 -7.39
N PHE A 97 6.76 16.14 -8.68
CA PHE A 97 7.83 16.07 -9.67
C PHE A 97 9.02 16.96 -9.32
N VAL A 98 8.80 18.15 -8.75
CA VAL A 98 9.88 19.08 -8.42
C VAL A 98 10.88 18.49 -7.41
N ASN A 99 10.42 17.60 -6.54
CA ASN A 99 11.26 16.95 -5.54
C ASN A 99 11.73 15.55 -5.93
N HIS A 100 10.89 14.80 -6.65
CA HIS A 100 11.10 13.37 -6.89
C HIS A 100 11.18 12.98 -8.36
N THR A 101 10.97 13.93 -9.29
CA THR A 101 10.75 13.61 -10.71
C THR A 101 9.60 12.60 -10.87
N THR A 102 9.76 11.54 -11.66
CA THR A 102 8.83 10.42 -11.77
C THR A 102 9.28 9.21 -10.90
N GLY A 103 10.17 9.43 -9.94
CA GLY A 103 10.60 8.39 -9.01
C GLY A 103 9.46 8.01 -8.06
N VAL A 104 9.45 6.76 -7.60
CA VAL A 104 8.45 6.28 -6.65
C VAL A 104 9.02 6.38 -5.25
N TYR A 105 8.57 7.37 -4.50
CA TYR A 105 9.02 7.63 -3.13
C TYR A 105 7.88 7.46 -2.14
N PRO A 106 8.16 7.09 -0.88
CA PRO A 106 7.15 6.86 0.13
C PRO A 106 6.54 8.18 0.62
N ALA A 107 5.51 8.61 -0.09
CA ALA A 107 4.70 9.78 0.23
C ALA A 107 3.22 9.47 -0.04
N GLY A 108 2.32 10.20 0.62
CA GLY A 108 0.89 10.16 0.32
C GLY A 108 0.52 10.99 -0.91
N ALA A 109 -0.73 10.94 -1.32
CA ALA A 109 -1.26 11.68 -2.47
C ALA A 109 -1.10 13.21 -2.34
N ASN A 110 -1.08 13.72 -1.12
CA ASN A 110 -0.86 15.12 -0.79
C ASN A 110 0.63 15.52 -0.74
N GLY A 111 1.56 14.60 -1.03
CA GLY A 111 2.99 14.82 -0.99
C GLY A 111 3.63 14.75 0.41
N VAL A 112 2.86 14.46 1.45
CA VAL A 112 3.42 14.30 2.80
C VAL A 112 4.22 12.99 2.86
N PRO A 113 5.51 13.03 3.25
CA PRO A 113 6.33 11.83 3.37
C PRO A 113 5.75 10.84 4.40
N PHE A 114 6.00 9.56 4.17
CA PHE A 114 5.64 8.51 5.13
C PHE A 114 6.19 8.85 6.52
N ASN A 115 5.33 8.73 7.51
CA ASN A 115 5.67 8.96 8.91
C ASN A 115 5.44 7.67 9.71
N ALA A 116 6.49 7.09 10.24
CA ALA A 116 6.40 5.89 11.09
C ALA A 116 5.55 6.09 12.37
N GLY A 117 5.28 7.33 12.77
CA GLY A 117 4.35 7.65 13.85
C GLY A 117 2.92 7.17 13.61
N ALA A 118 2.53 6.93 12.34
CA ALA A 118 1.22 6.38 11.98
C ALA A 118 1.07 4.87 12.30
N ILE A 119 2.15 4.15 12.63
CA ILE A 119 2.12 2.70 12.86
C ILE A 119 1.28 2.31 14.09
N ALA A 120 1.22 3.14 15.11
CA ALA A 120 0.35 2.99 16.30
C ALA A 120 0.51 1.66 17.10
N SER A 121 1.59 0.90 16.91
CA SER A 121 1.88 -0.32 17.68
C SER A 121 2.24 -0.01 19.12
N LYS A 122 1.76 -0.83 20.07
CA LYS A 122 1.97 -0.64 21.51
C LYS A 122 2.72 -1.77 22.19
N GLY A 123 3.01 -2.88 21.49
CA GLY A 123 3.65 -4.08 22.08
C GLY A 123 2.70 -4.97 22.89
N ASP A 124 1.44 -4.60 23.02
CA ASP A 124 0.38 -5.41 23.60
C ASP A 124 -0.34 -6.22 22.52
N VAL A 125 -0.53 -7.51 22.73
CA VAL A 125 -1.06 -8.44 21.71
C VAL A 125 -2.46 -8.05 21.27
N ILE A 126 -3.36 -7.81 22.22
CA ILE A 126 -4.77 -7.51 21.93
C ILE A 126 -4.91 -6.16 21.27
N THR A 127 -4.23 -5.15 21.81
CA THR A 127 -4.20 -3.79 21.23
C THR A 127 -3.68 -3.81 19.79
N ASN A 128 -2.54 -4.50 19.55
CA ASN A 128 -1.95 -4.57 18.22
C ASN A 128 -2.85 -5.29 17.21
N LEU A 129 -3.51 -6.40 17.58
CA LEU A 129 -4.41 -7.10 16.69
C LEU A 129 -5.64 -6.26 16.33
N HIS A 130 -6.23 -5.54 17.29
CA HIS A 130 -7.33 -4.61 17.00
C HIS A 130 -6.89 -3.46 16.09
N GLU A 131 -5.71 -2.87 16.34
CA GLU A 131 -5.17 -1.82 15.49
C GLU A 131 -4.84 -2.34 14.07
N ASN A 132 -4.33 -3.56 13.95
CA ASN A 132 -4.08 -4.19 12.66
C ASN A 132 -5.39 -4.36 11.87
N MET A 133 -6.46 -4.86 12.52
CA MET A 133 -7.78 -4.95 11.90
C MET A 133 -8.30 -3.57 11.46
N ALA A 134 -8.11 -2.54 12.27
CA ALA A 134 -8.48 -1.17 11.91
C ALA A 134 -7.65 -0.65 10.73
N ALA A 135 -6.35 -0.96 10.70
CA ALA A 135 -5.46 -0.60 9.59
C ALA A 135 -5.92 -1.20 8.27
N GLU A 136 -6.25 -2.51 8.23
CA GLU A 136 -6.79 -3.18 7.04
C GLU A 136 -8.09 -2.52 6.55
N GLN A 137 -8.99 -2.15 7.46
CA GLN A 137 -10.23 -1.47 7.08
C GLN A 137 -9.99 -0.05 6.56
N LYS A 138 -9.00 0.68 7.06
CA LYS A 138 -8.62 1.99 6.55
C LYS A 138 -8.02 1.87 5.15
N ALA A 139 -7.10 0.91 4.93
CA ALA A 139 -6.53 0.61 3.62
C ALA A 139 -7.62 0.21 2.60
N ARG A 140 -8.52 -0.70 2.97
CA ARG A 140 -9.66 -1.09 2.14
C ARG A 140 -10.53 0.11 1.76
N THR A 141 -10.82 1.00 2.72
CA THR A 141 -11.61 2.22 2.45
C THR A 141 -10.88 3.15 1.49
N THR A 142 -9.58 3.28 1.61
CA THR A 142 -8.75 4.07 0.69
C THR A 142 -8.80 3.48 -0.72
N TYR A 143 -8.70 2.15 -0.87
CA TYR A 143 -8.90 1.49 -2.16
C TYR A 143 -10.30 1.74 -2.75
N ASP A 144 -11.36 1.67 -1.93
CA ASP A 144 -12.72 2.02 -2.38
C ASP A 144 -12.80 3.47 -2.88
N ASN A 145 -12.13 4.42 -2.21
CA ASN A 145 -12.09 5.81 -2.63
C ASN A 145 -11.30 5.99 -3.94
N ILE A 146 -10.18 5.30 -4.11
CA ILE A 146 -9.42 5.28 -5.37
C ILE A 146 -10.32 4.78 -6.50
N LEU A 147 -11.04 3.68 -6.31
CA LEU A 147 -11.96 3.11 -7.31
C LEU A 147 -13.10 4.05 -7.72
N ARG A 148 -13.47 5.04 -6.90
CA ARG A 148 -14.45 6.08 -7.24
C ARG A 148 -13.88 7.17 -8.15
N LEU A 149 -12.56 7.35 -8.14
CA LEU A 149 -11.87 8.44 -8.85
C LEU A 149 -11.16 7.98 -10.13
N VAL A 150 -10.84 6.70 -10.22
CA VAL A 150 -10.10 6.09 -11.34
C VAL A 150 -11.05 5.30 -12.20
N ASP A 151 -11.10 5.57 -13.50
CA ASP A 151 -11.96 4.87 -14.46
C ASP A 151 -11.19 3.94 -15.43
N ASP A 152 -9.85 4.04 -15.51
CA ASP A 152 -9.02 3.17 -16.33
C ASP A 152 -9.13 1.70 -15.85
N PRO A 153 -9.63 0.78 -16.70
CA PRO A 153 -9.83 -0.61 -16.33
C PRO A 153 -8.53 -1.33 -15.96
N ASP A 154 -7.40 -0.97 -16.58
CA ASP A 154 -6.10 -1.61 -16.31
C ASP A 154 -5.62 -1.27 -14.88
N VAL A 155 -5.93 -0.06 -14.38
CA VAL A 155 -5.64 0.34 -12.98
C VAL A 155 -6.66 -0.26 -12.03
N ARG A 156 -7.95 -0.14 -12.36
CA ARG A 156 -9.05 -0.62 -11.49
C ARG A 156 -8.95 -2.10 -11.17
N ASP A 157 -8.51 -2.90 -12.12
CA ASP A 157 -8.42 -4.36 -11.95
C ASP A 157 -7.42 -4.73 -10.86
N VAL A 158 -6.23 -4.12 -10.89
CA VAL A 158 -5.21 -4.32 -9.85
C VAL A 158 -5.67 -3.79 -8.49
N ILE A 159 -6.28 -2.60 -8.46
CA ILE A 159 -6.79 -2.00 -7.21
C ILE A 159 -7.90 -2.86 -6.57
N LYS A 160 -8.76 -3.49 -7.37
CA LYS A 160 -9.77 -4.43 -6.86
C LYS A 160 -9.13 -5.67 -6.23
N PHE A 161 -8.09 -6.21 -6.85
CA PHE A 161 -7.36 -7.34 -6.29
C PHE A 161 -6.79 -6.97 -4.91
N LEU A 162 -6.04 -5.87 -4.81
CA LEU A 162 -5.45 -5.40 -3.54
C LEU A 162 -6.53 -5.16 -2.48
N ARG A 163 -7.60 -4.48 -2.84
CA ARG A 163 -8.75 -4.25 -1.95
C ARG A 163 -9.32 -5.55 -1.35
N GLU A 164 -9.41 -6.62 -2.13
CA GLU A 164 -9.90 -7.91 -1.63
C GLU A 164 -8.89 -8.57 -0.68
N ARG A 165 -7.60 -8.32 -0.85
CA ARG A 165 -6.57 -8.81 0.09
C ARG A 165 -6.74 -8.18 1.48
N GLU A 166 -7.06 -6.90 1.57
CA GLU A 166 -7.33 -6.22 2.85
C GLU A 166 -8.49 -6.90 3.63
N VAL A 167 -9.51 -7.37 2.93
CA VAL A 167 -10.62 -8.12 3.55
C VAL A 167 -10.12 -9.44 4.14
N VAL A 168 -9.26 -10.16 3.41
CA VAL A 168 -8.67 -11.42 3.88
C VAL A 168 -7.76 -11.18 5.09
N HIS A 169 -6.90 -10.17 5.05
CA HIS A 169 -6.01 -9.82 6.16
C HIS A 169 -6.80 -9.46 7.43
N TYR A 170 -7.82 -8.61 7.28
CA TYR A 170 -8.75 -8.28 8.36
C TYR A 170 -9.34 -9.53 9.03
N GLN A 171 -9.85 -10.47 8.21
CA GLN A 171 -10.45 -11.72 8.72
C GLN A 171 -9.41 -12.60 9.44
N ARG A 172 -8.20 -12.67 8.92
CA ARG A 172 -7.10 -13.45 9.50
C ARG A 172 -6.66 -12.87 10.85
N PHE A 173 -6.53 -11.53 10.98
CA PHE A 173 -6.27 -10.89 12.27
C PHE A 173 -7.42 -11.10 13.26
N GLY A 174 -8.66 -11.03 12.80
CA GLY A 174 -9.84 -11.33 13.61
C GLY A 174 -9.89 -12.79 14.09
N ALA A 175 -9.39 -13.72 13.29
CA ALA A 175 -9.24 -15.12 13.74
C ALA A 175 -8.17 -15.26 14.83
N GLY A 176 -7.12 -14.46 14.79
CA GLY A 176 -6.06 -14.40 15.78
C GLY A 176 -6.50 -13.88 17.17
N LEU A 177 -7.65 -13.22 17.25
CA LEU A 177 -8.24 -12.76 18.53
C LEU A 177 -9.07 -13.83 19.24
N ARG A 178 -9.33 -14.98 18.64
CA ARG A 178 -10.11 -16.11 19.20
C ARG A 178 -9.22 -17.21 19.72
#